data_ed3ec9953c3d102b054fd40e4bee88b9
#
_entry.id   ed3ec9953c3d102b054fd40e4bee88b9
#
_cell.length_a   1.000
_cell.length_b   1.000
_cell.length_c   1.000
_cell.angle_alpha   90.00
_cell.angle_beta   90.00
_cell.angle_gamma   90.00
#
_symmetry.space_group_name_H-M   'P 1'
#
loop_
_entity.id
_entity.type
_entity.pdbx_description
1 polymer ?
#
loop_
_entity_poly.entity_id
_entity_poly.type
_entity_poly.pdbx_seq_one_letter_code
_entity_poly.pdbx_strand_id
1 'polypeptide(L)'
;KPIFVAEHNGQVKGYAFCIFRQNLESKSVTNIKTLYIDDLCVDEDTRGMHIGTKLYNHVIDFARKSGCYNVTLNVWAGNDGAMKFYERIGFKVQKIGMETIL
;
A
#
# COMPACT_ATOMS: atom_id res chain seq x y z
N LYS A 1 -13.34 -5.45 -1.74
CA LYS A 1 -12.11 -4.74 -2.15
C LYS A 1 -12.20 -3.30 -1.70
N PRO A 2 -11.50 -2.93 -0.63
CA PRO A 2 -11.50 -1.54 -0.16
C PRO A 2 -10.87 -0.61 -1.21
N ILE A 3 -11.57 0.49 -1.48
CA ILE A 3 -11.07 1.52 -2.40
C ILE A 3 -11.11 2.84 -1.64
N PHE A 4 -9.98 3.56 -1.68
CA PHE A 4 -9.85 4.86 -1.03
C PHE A 4 -9.54 5.91 -2.07
N VAL A 5 -10.12 7.08 -1.91
CA VAL A 5 -9.84 8.22 -2.79
C VAL A 5 -9.49 9.43 -1.95
N ALA A 6 -8.59 10.26 -2.46
CA ALA A 6 -8.25 11.54 -1.87
C ALA A 6 -8.76 12.65 -2.78
N GLU A 7 -9.57 13.54 -2.23
CA GLU A 7 -10.12 14.67 -2.95
C GLU A 7 -9.51 15.98 -2.45
N HIS A 8 -9.32 16.89 -3.39
CA HIS A 8 -8.86 18.24 -3.09
C HIS A 8 -9.60 19.20 -4.03
N ASN A 9 -10.29 20.18 -3.45
CA ASN A 9 -11.09 21.16 -4.20
C ASN A 9 -12.10 20.51 -5.15
N GLY A 10 -12.76 19.41 -4.67
CA GLY A 10 -13.77 18.71 -5.46
C GLY A 10 -13.24 17.79 -6.54
N GLN A 11 -11.92 17.63 -6.64
CA GLN A 11 -11.30 16.74 -7.63
C GLN A 11 -10.59 15.58 -6.96
N VAL A 12 -10.70 14.40 -7.55
CA VAL A 12 -9.96 13.22 -7.07
C VAL A 12 -8.49 13.37 -7.47
N LYS A 13 -7.61 13.40 -6.49
CA LYS A 13 -6.16 13.60 -6.68
C LYS A 13 -5.33 12.38 -6.36
N GLY A 14 -5.95 11.35 -5.84
CA GLY A 14 -5.26 10.10 -5.56
C GLY A 14 -6.23 9.00 -5.23
N TYR A 15 -5.76 7.77 -5.34
CA TYR A 15 -6.57 6.59 -5.00
C TYR A 15 -5.68 5.45 -4.53
N ALA A 16 -6.29 4.52 -3.79
CA ALA A 16 -5.64 3.27 -3.41
C ALA A 16 -6.65 2.15 -3.56
N PHE A 17 -6.29 1.12 -4.32
CA PHE A 17 -7.05 -0.12 -4.42
C PHE A 17 -6.38 -1.15 -3.52
N CYS A 18 -7.17 -1.74 -2.62
CA CYS A 18 -6.65 -2.68 -1.65
C CYS A 18 -7.39 -4.01 -1.72
N ILE A 19 -6.73 -5.06 -1.26
CA ILE A 19 -7.29 -6.41 -1.23
C ILE A 19 -6.95 -7.01 0.12
N PHE A 20 -7.95 -7.57 0.81
CA PHE A 20 -7.67 -8.38 1.99
C PHE A 20 -7.12 -9.73 1.56
N ARG A 21 -6.02 -10.13 2.18
CA ARG A 21 -5.43 -11.46 2.00
C ARG A 21 -5.29 -12.11 3.35
N GLN A 22 -5.68 -13.37 3.41
CA GLN A 22 -5.55 -14.14 4.62
C GLN A 22 -4.77 -15.41 4.31
N ASN A 23 -3.69 -15.64 5.06
CA ASN A 23 -2.89 -16.83 4.84
C ASN A 23 -3.51 -18.02 5.56
N LEU A 24 -4.31 -18.78 4.83
CA LEU A 24 -4.96 -19.97 5.35
C LEU A 24 -4.08 -21.22 5.28
N GLU A 25 -2.92 -21.14 4.64
CA GLU A 25 -2.03 -22.29 4.45
C GLU A 25 -1.10 -22.52 5.63
N SER A 26 -0.99 -21.56 6.50
CA SER A 26 -0.15 -21.67 7.68
C SER A 26 -0.83 -22.63 8.67
N LYS A 27 -0.18 -23.76 8.96
CA LYS A 27 -0.61 -24.65 10.02
C LYS A 27 -0.32 -24.08 11.40
N SER A 28 0.28 -22.90 11.46
CA SER A 28 0.43 -22.19 12.72
C SER A 28 -0.91 -21.59 13.12
N VAL A 29 -1.08 -21.45 14.39
CA VAL A 29 -2.36 -21.16 15.07
C VAL A 29 -2.92 -19.77 14.75
N THR A 30 -2.18 -18.92 14.04
CA THR A 30 -2.58 -17.55 13.80
C THR A 30 -2.91 -17.30 12.33
N ASN A 31 -4.17 -17.02 12.06
CA ASN A 31 -4.58 -16.52 10.75
C ASN A 31 -4.08 -15.09 10.61
N ILE A 32 -3.06 -14.90 9.78
CA ILE A 32 -2.52 -13.56 9.51
C ILE A 32 -3.35 -12.92 8.42
N LYS A 33 -4.02 -11.83 8.78
CA LYS A 33 -4.79 -11.03 7.84
C LYS A 33 -3.92 -9.87 7.36
N THR A 34 -3.80 -9.75 6.05
CA THR A 34 -2.98 -8.73 5.41
C THR A 34 -3.86 -7.83 4.55
N LEU A 35 -3.62 -6.54 4.59
CA LEU A 35 -4.18 -5.62 3.59
C LEU A 35 -3.10 -5.38 2.54
N TYR A 36 -3.36 -5.82 1.31
CA TYR A 36 -2.45 -5.65 0.19
C TYR A 36 -2.88 -4.44 -0.62
N ILE A 37 -1.97 -3.49 -0.82
CA ILE A 37 -2.20 -2.35 -1.70
C ILE A 37 -1.85 -2.78 -3.12
N ASP A 38 -2.89 -3.02 -3.92
CA ASP A 38 -2.73 -3.46 -5.30
C ASP A 38 -2.29 -2.32 -6.20
N ASP A 39 -2.83 -1.13 -5.96
CA ASP A 39 -2.47 0.05 -6.73
C ASP A 39 -2.66 1.30 -5.86
N LEU A 40 -1.69 2.19 -5.91
CA LEU A 40 -1.76 3.48 -5.24
C LEU A 40 -1.20 4.53 -6.18
N CYS A 41 -2.02 5.50 -6.49
CA CYS A 41 -1.65 6.56 -7.44
C CYS A 41 -2.01 7.92 -6.87
N VAL A 42 -1.11 8.88 -7.02
CA VAL A 42 -1.33 10.25 -6.59
C VAL A 42 -0.97 11.17 -7.75
N ASP A 43 -1.82 12.15 -8.00
CA ASP A 43 -1.62 13.10 -9.09
C ASP A 43 -0.36 13.92 -8.85
N GLU A 44 0.46 14.08 -9.88
CA GLU A 44 1.73 14.80 -9.79
C GLU A 44 1.58 16.27 -9.43
N ASP A 45 0.49 16.91 -9.83
CA ASP A 45 0.26 18.31 -9.53
C ASP A 45 -0.08 18.59 -8.07
N THR A 46 -0.21 17.54 -7.25
CA THR A 46 -0.46 17.67 -5.81
C THR A 46 0.82 17.52 -4.97
N ARG A 47 1.98 17.55 -5.60
CA ARG A 47 3.25 17.51 -4.87
C ARG A 47 3.33 18.67 -3.89
N GLY A 48 3.79 18.40 -2.68
CA GLY A 48 3.85 19.41 -1.61
C GLY A 48 2.59 19.50 -0.77
N MET A 49 1.48 18.89 -1.20
CA MET A 49 0.24 18.85 -0.42
C MET A 49 0.14 17.62 0.48
N HIS A 50 1.12 16.74 0.41
CA HIS A 50 1.16 15.50 1.21
C HIS A 50 -0.04 14.58 0.99
N ILE A 51 -0.63 14.61 -0.20
CA ILE A 51 -1.81 13.78 -0.52
C ILE A 51 -1.48 12.30 -0.39
N GLY A 52 -0.31 11.87 -0.89
CA GLY A 52 0.11 10.48 -0.78
C GLY A 52 0.26 10.03 0.66
N THR A 53 0.85 10.86 1.51
CA THR A 53 1.00 10.55 2.93
C THR A 53 -0.34 10.48 3.64
N LYS A 54 -1.24 11.39 3.34
CA LYS A 54 -2.59 11.39 3.93
C LYS A 54 -3.37 10.16 3.51
N LEU A 55 -3.31 9.81 2.21
CA LEU A 55 -3.97 8.61 1.69
C LEU A 55 -3.41 7.36 2.33
N TYR A 56 -2.09 7.27 2.44
CA TYR A 56 -1.41 6.17 3.11
C TYR A 56 -1.85 6.04 4.57
N ASN A 57 -1.85 7.15 5.31
CA ASN A 57 -2.26 7.13 6.73
C ASN A 57 -3.69 6.63 6.89
N HIS A 58 -4.57 7.01 5.97
CA HIS A 58 -5.95 6.55 5.98
C HIS A 58 -6.05 5.04 5.76
N VAL A 59 -5.27 4.52 4.81
CA VAL A 59 -5.21 3.08 4.53
C VAL A 59 -4.69 2.32 5.74
N ILE A 60 -3.64 2.81 6.38
CA ILE A 60 -3.06 2.18 7.58
C ILE A 60 -4.06 2.15 8.72
N ASP A 61 -4.76 3.25 8.95
CA ASP A 61 -5.78 3.34 10.00
C ASP A 61 -6.90 2.33 9.74
N PHE A 62 -7.35 2.24 8.50
CA PHE A 62 -8.36 1.26 8.09
C PHE A 62 -7.88 -0.17 8.34
N ALA A 63 -6.62 -0.46 8.01
CA ALA A 63 -6.05 -1.80 8.22
C ALA A 63 -6.03 -2.16 9.71
N ARG A 64 -5.64 -1.21 10.57
CA ARG A 64 -5.65 -1.43 12.02
C ARG A 64 -7.04 -1.71 12.54
N LYS A 65 -8.01 -0.92 12.12
CA LYS A 65 -9.42 -1.07 12.54
C LYS A 65 -10.03 -2.37 12.02
N SER A 66 -9.50 -2.90 10.92
CA SER A 66 -9.96 -4.15 10.33
C SER A 66 -9.26 -5.39 10.92
N GLY A 67 -8.35 -5.20 11.88
CA GLY A 67 -7.65 -6.30 12.52
C GLY A 67 -6.52 -6.89 11.69
N CYS A 68 -5.98 -6.14 10.74
CA CYS A 68 -4.87 -6.62 9.94
C CYS A 68 -3.57 -6.65 10.73
N TYR A 69 -2.75 -7.67 10.47
CA TYR A 69 -1.42 -7.79 11.04
C TYR A 69 -0.44 -6.83 10.34
N ASN A 70 -0.57 -6.70 9.04
CA ASN A 70 0.33 -5.87 8.24
C ASN A 70 -0.36 -5.31 7.01
N VAL A 71 0.34 -4.37 6.36
CA VAL A 71 -0.01 -3.84 5.05
C VAL A 71 1.18 -4.09 4.14
N THR A 72 0.93 -4.66 2.97
CA THR A 72 2.00 -4.97 2.01
C THR A 72 1.72 -4.33 0.67
N LEU A 73 2.77 -4.16 -0.12
CA LEU A 73 2.68 -3.72 -1.50
C LEU A 73 3.91 -4.20 -2.25
N ASN A 74 3.86 -4.12 -3.57
CA ASN A 74 5.01 -4.45 -4.41
C ASN A 74 5.45 -3.20 -5.17
N VAL A 75 6.76 -3.08 -5.37
CA VAL A 75 7.36 -2.00 -6.14
C VAL A 75 8.21 -2.63 -7.24
N TRP A 76 8.04 -2.15 -8.47
CA TRP A 76 8.84 -2.64 -9.59
C TRP A 76 10.31 -2.27 -9.37
N ALA A 77 11.20 -3.20 -9.71
CA ALA A 77 12.64 -2.95 -9.67
C ALA A 77 12.98 -1.75 -10.56
N GLY A 78 13.82 -0.87 -10.05
CA GLY A 78 14.20 0.35 -10.77
C GLY A 78 13.33 1.56 -10.45
N ASN A 79 12.21 1.38 -9.78
CA ASN A 79 11.38 2.52 -9.38
C ASN A 79 11.86 3.05 -8.03
N ASP A 80 13.01 3.73 -8.05
CA ASP A 80 13.68 4.20 -6.83
C ASP A 80 12.88 5.29 -6.12
N GLY A 81 12.14 6.10 -6.87
CA GLY A 81 11.30 7.13 -6.28
C GLY A 81 10.20 6.55 -5.41
N ALA A 82 9.53 5.52 -5.90
CA ALA A 82 8.50 4.84 -5.13
C ALA A 82 9.10 4.15 -3.91
N MET A 83 10.24 3.46 -4.07
CA MET A 83 10.94 2.82 -2.95
C MET A 83 11.25 3.81 -1.84
N LYS A 84 11.84 4.96 -2.19
CA LYS A 84 12.18 5.99 -1.20
C LYS A 84 10.96 6.55 -0.51
N PHE A 85 9.87 6.75 -1.26
CA PHE A 85 8.63 7.23 -0.68
C PHE A 85 8.10 6.24 0.37
N TYR A 86 8.00 4.96 0.00
CA TYR A 86 7.47 3.96 0.91
C TYR A 86 8.36 3.74 2.13
N GLU A 87 9.68 3.72 1.95
CA GLU A 87 10.61 3.58 3.07
C GLU A 87 10.49 4.75 4.04
N ARG A 88 10.34 5.97 3.51
CA ARG A 88 10.21 7.18 4.33
C ARG A 88 8.95 7.14 5.20
N ILE A 89 7.86 6.58 4.71
CA ILE A 89 6.60 6.51 5.45
C ILE A 89 6.50 5.27 6.34
N GLY A 90 7.52 4.40 6.35
CA GLY A 90 7.60 3.31 7.30
C GLY A 90 7.59 1.90 6.76
N PHE A 91 7.53 1.72 5.44
CA PHE A 91 7.63 0.39 4.85
C PHE A 91 9.06 -0.12 4.88
N LYS A 92 9.21 -1.42 5.00
CA LYS A 92 10.49 -2.11 4.93
C LYS A 92 10.40 -3.21 3.90
N VAL A 93 11.52 -3.53 3.27
CA VAL A 93 11.55 -4.66 2.35
C VAL A 93 11.23 -5.94 3.11
N GLN A 94 10.22 -6.66 2.64
CA GLN A 94 9.78 -7.92 3.23
C GLN A 94 10.41 -9.11 2.51
N LYS A 95 10.42 -9.03 1.18
CA LYS A 95 10.95 -10.10 0.32
C LYS A 95 11.35 -9.49 -1.01
N ILE A 96 12.17 -10.22 -1.75
CA ILE A 96 12.61 -9.81 -3.07
C ILE A 96 12.20 -10.89 -4.06
N GLY A 97 11.42 -10.52 -5.06
CA GLY A 97 11.09 -11.40 -6.18
C GLY A 97 12.16 -11.28 -7.26
N MET A 98 12.53 -12.39 -7.84
CA MET A 98 13.54 -12.43 -8.91
C MET A 98 13.04 -13.29 -10.04
N GLU A 99 13.49 -13.00 -11.26
CA GLU A 99 13.13 -13.80 -12.42
C GLU A 99 14.32 -13.99 -13.35
N THR A 100 14.26 -15.02 -14.15
CA THR A 100 15.12 -15.22 -15.31
C THR A 100 14.20 -15.42 -16.50
N ILE A 101 14.42 -14.65 -17.56
CA ILE A 101 13.64 -14.79 -18.79
C ILE A 101 14.31 -15.86 -19.65
N LEU A 102 13.51 -16.82 -20.08
CA LEU A 102 13.98 -17.97 -20.86
C LEU A 102 13.98 -17.68 -22.38
#